data_e6eb546089f4b955cb1f8769a8d6d129
#
_entry.id   e6eb546089f4b955cb1f8769a8d6d129
#
_cell.length_a   1.000
_cell.length_b   1.000
_cell.length_c   1.000
_cell.angle_alpha   90.00
_cell.angle_beta   90.00
_cell.angle_gamma   90.00
#
_symmetry.space_group_name_H-M   'P 1'
#
loop_
_entity.id
_entity.type
_entity.pdbx_description
1 polymer ?
#
loop_
_entity_poly.entity_id
_entity_poly.type
_entity_poly.pdbx_seq_one_letter_code
_entity_poly.pdbx_strand_id
1 'polypeptide(L)'
;MKIESNVISSLPRLYTTNRDTNSTKLETGPALPGHDKIEISEAAKRLAAGEGARELAVGEIKHNFSVRPIFTSEIDSSLNQLLNGKPPEVEEAVNFLISQNFIPDGSVSDEGERAALLESGLAQAKYIADNYMTEGEADEFLSTMNRIAAYAQTRTVDPKTGQASYIELHRRPEGAPEDYIDIDYLMKKYDPEASRKITEALKDIHNGGSGTSITEIMMDFSRKMAQNPQWIKEYRAETENVDKVLKNTKIENRFEEANTSNMASFLKDMDNQIQNTSFENKDFLTRNMEYFALILEKKI
;
A
#
# COMPACT_ATOMS: atom_id res chain seq x y z
N MET A 1 18.18 -17.49 15.93
CA MET A 1 18.41 -16.06 16.14
C MET A 1 17.17 -15.38 15.57
N LYS A 2 16.22 -14.98 16.44
CA LYS A 2 14.95 -14.36 16.01
C LYS A 2 15.25 -12.88 15.70
N ILE A 3 15.03 -12.47 14.48
CA ILE A 3 15.01 -11.05 14.11
C ILE A 3 13.53 -10.64 14.11
N GLU A 4 13.17 -9.88 15.14
CA GLU A 4 11.85 -9.26 15.23
C GLU A 4 11.79 -8.05 14.29
N SER A 5 11.05 -8.20 13.20
CA SER A 5 10.72 -7.10 12.28
C SER A 5 9.44 -6.38 12.72
N ASN A 6 9.53 -5.65 13.83
CA ASN A 6 8.41 -4.89 14.36
C ASN A 6 8.87 -3.53 14.87
N VAL A 7 9.12 -2.53 14.01
CA VAL A 7 9.28 -1.13 14.47
C VAL A 7 9.04 -0.08 13.35
N ILE A 8 8.07 -0.22 12.47
CA ILE A 8 7.72 0.91 11.57
C ILE A 8 6.21 1.15 11.50
N SER A 9 5.50 1.07 12.61
CA SER A 9 4.07 1.38 12.61
C SER A 9 3.62 2.48 13.57
N SER A 10 4.55 3.33 14.06
CA SER A 10 4.17 4.41 14.96
C SER A 10 4.97 5.69 14.69
N LEU A 11 4.71 6.33 13.55
CA LEU A 11 5.01 7.76 13.43
C LEU A 11 3.90 8.52 14.17
N PRO A 12 4.20 9.24 15.27
CA PRO A 12 3.21 10.10 15.90
C PRO A 12 2.86 11.22 14.92
N ARG A 13 1.55 11.47 14.76
CA ARG A 13 1.03 12.61 14.01
C ARG A 13 1.63 13.91 14.56
N LEU A 14 2.54 14.55 13.81
CA LEU A 14 3.06 15.88 14.11
C LEU A 14 2.09 17.00 13.68
N TYR A 15 0.80 16.83 13.96
CA TYR A 15 -0.21 17.90 13.82
C TYR A 15 -1.03 17.98 15.09
N THR A 16 -0.41 18.51 16.18
CA THR A 16 -1.18 19.10 17.26
C THR A 16 -1.25 20.60 17.05
N THR A 17 -2.36 21.08 16.54
CA THR A 17 -2.69 22.49 16.57
C THR A 17 -3.08 22.88 17.99
N ASN A 18 -2.15 23.36 18.79
CA ASN A 18 -2.49 24.18 19.95
C ASN A 18 -2.85 25.56 19.44
N ARG A 19 -4.14 25.84 19.43
CA ARG A 19 -4.67 27.19 19.25
C ARG A 19 -4.61 27.89 20.60
N ASP A 20 -3.53 28.61 20.86
CA ASP A 20 -3.57 29.74 21.80
C ASP A 20 -3.66 31.02 21.00
N THR A 21 -4.82 31.64 21.11
CA THR A 21 -5.14 32.96 20.57
C THR A 21 -4.38 34.02 21.36
N ASN A 22 -3.27 34.52 20.83
CA ASN A 22 -2.79 35.86 21.16
C ASN A 22 -2.32 36.53 19.87
N SER A 23 -3.16 37.47 19.42
CA SER A 23 -2.89 38.35 18.30
C SER A 23 -1.79 39.33 18.68
N THR A 24 -0.56 39.08 18.22
CA THR A 24 0.49 40.10 18.22
C THR A 24 0.57 40.69 16.82
N LYS A 25 0.24 42.01 16.68
CA LYS A 25 0.48 42.81 15.49
C LYS A 25 1.96 42.72 15.11
N LEU A 26 2.24 42.13 13.93
CA LEU A 26 3.54 42.28 13.28
C LEU A 26 3.64 43.64 12.66
N GLU A 27 4.54 44.47 13.20
CA GLU A 27 4.97 45.72 12.56
C GLU A 27 5.73 45.43 11.27
N THR A 28 5.36 46.13 10.21
CA THR A 28 5.98 46.06 8.89
C THR A 28 7.38 46.67 8.91
N GLY A 29 8.39 45.84 8.82
CA GLY A 29 9.77 46.24 8.55
C GLY A 29 9.97 46.64 7.07
N PRO A 30 11.03 47.41 6.72
CA PRO A 30 11.23 47.94 5.39
C PRO A 30 11.47 46.86 4.33
N ALA A 31 10.84 47.01 3.16
CA ALA A 31 10.91 46.10 2.04
C ALA A 31 12.33 45.99 1.46
N LEU A 32 12.85 44.79 1.34
CA LEU A 32 14.07 44.44 0.59
C LEU A 32 13.74 44.33 -0.90
N PRO A 33 14.57 44.87 -1.82
CA PRO A 33 14.34 44.76 -3.25
C PRO A 33 14.78 43.38 -3.77
N GLY A 34 13.90 42.71 -4.50
CA GLY A 34 14.17 41.45 -5.20
C GLY A 34 13.31 40.29 -4.71
N HIS A 35 11.99 40.43 -4.77
CA HIS A 35 11.09 39.33 -4.44
C HIS A 35 10.74 38.55 -5.72
N ASP A 36 11.25 37.31 -5.81
CA ASP A 36 10.58 36.28 -6.60
C ASP A 36 9.17 36.12 -6.04
N LYS A 37 8.16 36.38 -6.86
CA LYS A 37 6.76 36.16 -6.49
C LYS A 37 6.57 34.63 -6.36
N ILE A 38 6.53 34.13 -5.13
CA ILE A 38 6.05 32.79 -4.87
C ILE A 38 4.53 32.82 -5.09
N GLU A 39 4.06 32.36 -6.23
CA GLU A 39 2.65 32.11 -6.46
C GLU A 39 2.20 30.90 -5.65
N ILE A 40 1.54 31.18 -4.54
CA ILE A 40 0.88 30.13 -3.75
C ILE A 40 -0.34 29.67 -4.57
N SER A 41 -0.41 28.37 -4.86
CA SER A 41 -1.52 27.77 -5.61
C SER A 41 -2.88 28.08 -4.93
N GLU A 42 -3.95 28.20 -5.72
CA GLU A 42 -5.31 28.43 -5.20
C GLU A 42 -5.74 27.32 -4.22
N ALA A 43 -5.27 26.09 -4.40
CA ALA A 43 -5.49 25.01 -3.46
C ALA A 43 -4.83 25.27 -2.10
N ALA A 44 -3.61 25.81 -2.08
CA ALA A 44 -2.93 26.17 -0.84
C ALA A 44 -3.59 27.38 -0.15
N LYS A 45 -4.14 28.33 -0.92
CA LYS A 45 -4.91 29.46 -0.37
C LYS A 45 -6.22 29.01 0.26
N ARG A 46 -6.93 28.04 -0.34
CA ARG A 46 -8.16 27.45 0.22
C ARG A 46 -7.90 26.66 1.49
N LEU A 47 -6.81 25.90 1.55
CA LEU A 47 -6.36 25.22 2.78
C LEU A 47 -6.02 26.21 3.89
N ALA A 48 -5.34 27.31 3.58
CA ALA A 48 -5.00 28.37 4.54
C ALA A 48 -6.23 29.16 5.00
N ALA A 49 -7.25 29.31 4.15
CA ALA A 49 -8.52 29.94 4.47
C ALA A 49 -9.47 29.07 5.31
N GLY A 50 -9.12 27.80 5.59
CA GLY A 50 -9.95 26.88 6.37
C GLY A 50 -11.22 26.39 5.64
N GLU A 51 -11.35 26.66 4.34
CA GLU A 51 -12.53 26.27 3.55
C GLU A 51 -12.55 24.79 3.18
N GLY A 52 -11.44 24.05 3.41
CA GLY A 52 -11.34 22.62 3.21
C GLY A 52 -11.47 21.75 4.48
N ALA A 53 -11.64 22.39 5.65
CA ALA A 53 -11.69 21.68 6.94
C ALA A 53 -13.10 21.27 7.40
N ARG A 54 -14.12 21.47 6.57
CA ARG A 54 -15.48 21.03 6.84
C ARG A 54 -15.80 19.81 6.00
N GLU A 55 -16.07 18.71 6.69
CA GLU A 55 -16.50 17.40 6.17
C GLU A 55 -15.41 16.37 5.86
N LEU A 56 -14.41 16.23 6.71
CA LEU A 56 -13.99 14.87 7.01
C LEU A 56 -14.79 14.44 8.24
N ALA A 57 -15.92 13.82 8.02
CA ALA A 57 -16.57 13.03 9.06
C ALA A 57 -15.49 12.14 9.66
N VAL A 58 -15.24 12.29 10.96
CA VAL A 58 -14.37 11.40 11.71
C VAL A 58 -15.12 10.07 11.80
N GLY A 59 -15.14 9.32 10.70
CA GLY A 59 -15.46 7.91 10.69
C GLY A 59 -14.37 7.23 11.49
N GLU A 60 -14.77 6.36 12.39
CA GLU A 60 -13.91 5.51 13.19
C GLU A 60 -12.89 4.84 12.25
N ILE A 61 -11.63 5.28 12.30
CA ILE A 61 -10.56 4.67 11.50
C ILE A 61 -10.29 3.31 12.14
N LYS A 62 -10.93 2.28 11.63
CA LYS A 62 -10.59 0.90 11.98
C LYS A 62 -9.24 0.59 11.36
N HIS A 63 -8.20 0.68 12.17
CA HIS A 63 -6.86 0.26 11.79
C HIS A 63 -6.79 -1.27 11.78
N ASN A 64 -7.05 -1.89 10.64
CA ASN A 64 -6.66 -3.28 10.40
C ASN A 64 -5.18 -3.34 10.05
N PHE A 65 -4.35 -3.68 11.04
CA PHE A 65 -2.90 -3.57 10.98
C PHE A 65 -2.16 -4.74 10.32
N SER A 66 -2.82 -5.83 9.91
CA SER A 66 -2.07 -7.08 9.80
C SER A 66 -1.53 -7.45 8.42
N VAL A 67 -2.11 -6.98 7.31
CA VAL A 67 -1.74 -7.51 5.98
C VAL A 67 -1.32 -6.44 4.97
N ARG A 68 -1.61 -5.18 5.21
CA ARG A 68 -1.56 -4.12 4.21
C ARG A 68 -0.45 -3.06 4.32
N PRO A 69 0.59 -3.16 5.17
CA PRO A 69 1.60 -2.10 5.30
C PRO A 69 2.50 -1.92 4.06
N ILE A 70 2.44 -2.85 3.11
CA ILE A 70 3.22 -2.85 1.86
C ILE A 70 2.48 -2.22 0.68
N PHE A 71 1.18 -1.97 0.81
CA PHE A 71 0.38 -1.38 -0.27
C PHE A 71 0.34 0.15 -0.21
N THR A 72 -0.01 0.75 -1.34
CA THR A 72 -0.32 2.18 -1.39
C THR A 72 -1.62 2.44 -0.65
N SER A 73 -1.78 3.66 -0.11
CA SER A 73 -3.05 4.06 0.52
C SER A 73 -4.26 3.95 -0.42
N GLU A 74 -4.05 4.06 -1.72
CA GLU A 74 -5.11 3.89 -2.73
C GLU A 74 -5.63 2.47 -2.80
N ILE A 75 -4.74 1.46 -2.76
CA ILE A 75 -5.13 0.04 -2.71
C ILE A 75 -5.85 -0.24 -1.38
N ASP A 76 -5.32 0.24 -0.26
CA ASP A 76 -5.93 0.05 1.05
C ASP A 76 -7.30 0.72 1.16
N SER A 77 -7.44 1.97 0.67
CA SER A 77 -8.71 2.69 0.67
C SER A 77 -9.75 2.01 -0.22
N SER A 78 -9.37 1.57 -1.43
CA SER A 78 -10.25 0.82 -2.33
C SER A 78 -10.75 -0.47 -1.67
N LEU A 79 -9.85 -1.29 -1.10
CA LEU A 79 -10.25 -2.51 -0.40
C LEU A 79 -11.13 -2.22 0.81
N ASN A 80 -10.82 -1.20 1.61
CA ASN A 80 -11.64 -0.84 2.78
C ASN A 80 -13.04 -0.39 2.37
N GLN A 81 -13.15 0.39 1.28
CA GLN A 81 -14.44 0.83 0.75
C GLN A 81 -15.26 -0.34 0.21
N LEU A 82 -14.65 -1.22 -0.58
CA LEU A 82 -15.30 -2.37 -1.22
C LEU A 82 -15.73 -3.44 -0.22
N LEU A 83 -14.99 -3.60 0.88
CA LEU A 83 -15.29 -4.58 1.93
C LEU A 83 -16.23 -4.02 3.01
N ASN A 84 -16.44 -2.69 3.04
CA ASN A 84 -17.32 -2.09 4.01
C ASN A 84 -18.76 -2.58 3.85
N GLY A 85 -19.34 -3.12 4.92
CA GLY A 85 -20.69 -3.66 4.92
C GLY A 85 -20.84 -5.05 4.30
N LYS A 86 -19.75 -5.68 3.84
CA LYS A 86 -19.75 -7.09 3.44
C LYS A 86 -19.68 -8.01 4.67
N PRO A 87 -20.12 -9.28 4.55
CA PRO A 87 -19.96 -10.26 5.62
C PRO A 87 -18.49 -10.41 6.05
N PRO A 88 -18.21 -10.62 7.36
CA PRO A 88 -16.84 -10.72 7.88
C PRO A 88 -16.00 -11.81 7.20
N GLU A 89 -16.62 -12.92 6.79
CA GLU A 89 -15.99 -14.01 6.06
C GLU A 89 -15.45 -13.57 4.70
N VAL A 90 -16.06 -12.58 4.06
CA VAL A 90 -15.56 -12.02 2.79
C VAL A 90 -14.26 -11.25 3.02
N GLU A 91 -14.19 -10.44 4.08
CA GLU A 91 -12.94 -9.76 4.44
C GLU A 91 -11.84 -10.75 4.84
N GLU A 92 -12.18 -11.81 5.60
CA GLU A 92 -11.26 -12.89 5.95
C GLU A 92 -10.74 -13.60 4.69
N ALA A 93 -11.62 -13.89 3.73
CA ALA A 93 -11.24 -14.52 2.47
C ALA A 93 -10.33 -13.62 1.63
N VAL A 94 -10.62 -12.32 1.51
CA VAL A 94 -9.75 -11.38 0.77
C VAL A 94 -8.37 -11.27 1.44
N ASN A 95 -8.30 -11.20 2.76
CA ASN A 95 -7.03 -11.18 3.48
C ASN A 95 -6.25 -12.49 3.28
N PHE A 96 -6.95 -13.63 3.25
CA PHE A 96 -6.37 -14.92 2.91
C PHE A 96 -5.77 -14.94 1.50
N LEU A 97 -6.51 -14.45 0.47
CA LEU A 97 -6.00 -14.35 -0.90
C LEU A 97 -4.70 -13.55 -0.97
N ILE A 98 -4.67 -12.40 -0.32
CA ILE A 98 -3.51 -11.51 -0.35
C ILE A 98 -2.31 -12.19 0.32
N SER A 99 -2.51 -12.80 1.49
CA SER A 99 -1.40 -13.32 2.30
C SER A 99 -0.93 -14.72 1.89
N GLN A 100 -1.81 -15.54 1.32
CA GLN A 100 -1.48 -16.93 0.99
C GLN A 100 -1.31 -17.18 -0.51
N ASN A 101 -1.99 -16.38 -1.35
CA ASN A 101 -1.96 -16.60 -2.78
C ASN A 101 -1.07 -15.57 -3.51
N PHE A 102 -1.17 -14.28 -3.17
CA PHE A 102 -0.41 -13.26 -3.89
C PHE A 102 0.98 -13.02 -3.28
N ILE A 103 1.04 -12.87 -1.97
CA ILE A 103 2.28 -12.56 -1.25
C ILE A 103 2.49 -13.60 -0.14
N PRO A 104 2.59 -14.90 -0.49
CA PRO A 104 2.85 -15.91 0.52
C PRO A 104 4.18 -15.63 1.22
N ASP A 105 4.25 -15.95 2.50
CA ASP A 105 5.49 -15.90 3.26
C ASP A 105 6.56 -16.82 2.63
N GLY A 106 7.74 -16.89 3.20
CA GLY A 106 8.86 -17.65 2.65
C GLY A 106 8.64 -19.18 2.56
N SER A 107 7.44 -19.69 2.87
CA SER A 107 7.12 -21.13 2.83
C SER A 107 7.06 -21.70 1.41
N VAL A 108 6.72 -20.85 0.41
CA VAL A 108 6.68 -21.23 -1.00
C VAL A 108 7.90 -20.69 -1.71
N SER A 109 8.85 -21.55 -2.04
CA SER A 109 10.12 -21.20 -2.69
C SER A 109 10.13 -21.41 -4.20
N ASP A 110 9.29 -22.30 -4.71
CA ASP A 110 9.18 -22.59 -6.14
C ASP A 110 8.37 -21.53 -6.86
N GLU A 111 8.93 -20.94 -7.93
CA GLU A 111 8.28 -19.86 -8.67
C GLU A 111 7.06 -20.35 -9.48
N GLY A 112 7.05 -21.61 -9.90
CA GLY A 112 5.90 -22.23 -10.57
C GLY A 112 4.72 -22.41 -9.61
N GLU A 113 5.00 -22.87 -8.39
CA GLU A 113 3.98 -22.97 -7.32
C GLU A 113 3.44 -21.57 -6.94
N ARG A 114 4.32 -20.57 -6.86
CA ARG A 114 3.90 -19.17 -6.60
C ARG A 114 3.00 -18.60 -7.69
N ALA A 115 3.35 -18.84 -8.96
CA ALA A 115 2.53 -18.45 -10.09
C ALA A 115 1.15 -19.13 -10.04
N ALA A 116 1.12 -20.42 -9.73
CA ALA A 116 -0.13 -21.17 -9.61
C ALA A 116 -1.02 -20.69 -8.45
N LEU A 117 -0.43 -20.33 -7.30
CA LEU A 117 -1.17 -19.71 -6.18
C LEU A 117 -1.76 -18.36 -6.60
N LEU A 118 -0.96 -17.51 -7.26
CA LEU A 118 -1.40 -16.21 -7.73
C LEU A 118 -2.59 -16.33 -8.70
N GLU A 119 -2.50 -17.23 -9.67
CA GLU A 119 -3.57 -17.50 -10.63
C GLU A 119 -4.84 -18.07 -9.94
N SER A 120 -4.65 -19.02 -9.01
CA SER A 120 -5.73 -19.55 -8.17
C SER A 120 -6.39 -18.44 -7.34
N GLY A 121 -5.57 -17.54 -6.76
CA GLY A 121 -6.07 -16.36 -6.01
C GLY A 121 -6.91 -15.43 -6.87
N LEU A 122 -6.55 -15.21 -8.14
CA LEU A 122 -7.36 -14.42 -9.06
C LEU A 122 -8.71 -15.08 -9.38
N ALA A 123 -8.74 -16.42 -9.53
CA ALA A 123 -10.00 -17.15 -9.71
C ALA A 123 -10.88 -17.06 -8.44
N GLN A 124 -10.28 -17.17 -7.24
CA GLN A 124 -10.99 -16.98 -5.98
C GLN A 124 -11.49 -15.54 -5.82
N ALA A 125 -10.71 -14.52 -6.23
CA ALA A 125 -11.15 -13.13 -6.24
C ALA A 125 -12.36 -12.95 -7.18
N LYS A 126 -12.35 -13.58 -8.35
CA LYS A 126 -13.51 -13.58 -9.27
C LYS A 126 -14.74 -14.22 -8.61
N TYR A 127 -14.60 -15.33 -7.90
CA TYR A 127 -15.68 -15.93 -7.14
C TYR A 127 -16.28 -14.94 -6.12
N ILE A 128 -15.43 -14.23 -5.36
CA ILE A 128 -15.88 -13.20 -4.39
C ILE A 128 -16.63 -12.09 -5.13
N ALA A 129 -16.08 -11.56 -6.22
CA ALA A 129 -16.70 -10.52 -7.03
C ALA A 129 -18.11 -10.92 -7.50
N ASP A 130 -18.22 -12.11 -8.09
CA ASP A 130 -19.47 -12.59 -8.69
C ASP A 130 -20.56 -12.91 -7.65
N ASN A 131 -20.20 -13.24 -6.40
CA ASN A 131 -21.16 -13.70 -5.37
C ASN A 131 -21.45 -12.70 -4.26
N TYR A 132 -20.57 -11.70 -4.03
CA TYR A 132 -20.66 -10.81 -2.88
C TYR A 132 -20.64 -9.32 -3.24
N MET A 133 -20.50 -8.96 -4.52
CA MET A 133 -20.37 -7.58 -4.97
C MET A 133 -21.41 -7.24 -6.02
N THR A 134 -21.76 -5.96 -6.12
CA THR A 134 -22.52 -5.43 -7.27
C THR A 134 -21.61 -5.33 -8.49
N GLU A 135 -22.18 -5.18 -9.68
CA GLU A 135 -21.41 -5.12 -10.95
C GLU A 135 -20.28 -4.07 -10.90
N GLY A 136 -20.57 -2.83 -10.45
CA GLY A 136 -19.56 -1.78 -10.35
C GLY A 136 -18.49 -2.05 -9.27
N GLU A 137 -18.88 -2.62 -8.11
CA GLU A 137 -17.95 -3.03 -7.07
C GLU A 137 -17.07 -4.19 -7.53
N ALA A 138 -17.62 -5.13 -8.30
CA ALA A 138 -16.91 -6.29 -8.84
C ALA A 138 -15.77 -5.85 -9.77
N ASP A 139 -16.03 -4.93 -10.68
CA ASP A 139 -15.03 -4.40 -11.61
C ASP A 139 -13.90 -3.69 -10.84
N GLU A 140 -14.24 -2.85 -9.87
CA GLU A 140 -13.23 -2.15 -9.05
C GLU A 140 -12.42 -3.12 -8.17
N PHE A 141 -13.09 -4.11 -7.59
CA PHE A 141 -12.45 -5.14 -6.78
C PHE A 141 -11.46 -5.97 -7.61
N LEU A 142 -11.88 -6.47 -8.76
CA LEU A 142 -11.03 -7.24 -9.66
C LEU A 142 -9.85 -6.40 -10.18
N SER A 143 -10.08 -5.13 -10.49
CA SER A 143 -9.01 -4.19 -10.85
C SER A 143 -7.99 -4.06 -9.71
N THR A 144 -8.46 -3.90 -8.47
CA THR A 144 -7.60 -3.79 -7.28
C THR A 144 -6.83 -5.08 -7.02
N MET A 145 -7.48 -6.26 -7.12
CA MET A 145 -6.84 -7.56 -6.96
C MET A 145 -5.79 -7.82 -8.05
N ASN A 146 -6.07 -7.43 -9.30
CA ASN A 146 -5.09 -7.50 -10.39
C ASN A 146 -3.86 -6.60 -10.13
N ARG A 147 -4.03 -5.40 -9.58
CA ARG A 147 -2.89 -4.54 -9.19
C ARG A 147 -2.04 -5.17 -8.10
N ILE A 148 -2.67 -5.81 -7.11
CA ILE A 148 -1.95 -6.54 -6.05
C ILE A 148 -1.20 -7.75 -6.64
N ALA A 149 -1.83 -8.49 -7.52
CA ALA A 149 -1.22 -9.61 -8.22
C ALA A 149 -0.04 -9.16 -9.12
N ALA A 150 -0.19 -8.03 -9.84
CA ALA A 150 0.89 -7.43 -10.61
C ALA A 150 2.07 -7.01 -9.72
N TYR A 151 1.78 -6.45 -8.55
CA TYR A 151 2.82 -6.17 -7.55
C TYR A 151 3.53 -7.44 -7.10
N ALA A 152 2.79 -8.51 -6.81
CA ALA A 152 3.36 -9.81 -6.43
C ALA A 152 4.31 -10.38 -7.51
N GLN A 153 4.03 -10.14 -8.80
CA GLN A 153 4.90 -10.55 -9.91
C GLN A 153 6.20 -9.74 -10.00
N THR A 154 6.31 -8.59 -9.33
CA THR A 154 7.56 -7.83 -9.31
C THR A 154 8.62 -8.44 -8.39
N ARG A 155 8.31 -9.57 -7.75
CA ARG A 155 9.22 -10.28 -6.86
C ARG A 155 10.51 -10.65 -7.58
N THR A 156 11.61 -10.34 -6.91
CA THR A 156 12.96 -10.77 -7.31
C THR A 156 13.64 -11.42 -6.11
N VAL A 157 14.52 -12.40 -6.37
CA VAL A 157 15.30 -13.07 -5.32
C VAL A 157 16.77 -12.79 -5.54
N ASP A 158 17.44 -12.25 -4.55
CA ASP A 158 18.89 -12.09 -4.58
C ASP A 158 19.54 -13.50 -4.58
N PRO A 159 20.28 -13.87 -5.62
CA PRO A 159 20.86 -15.21 -5.74
C PRO A 159 21.95 -15.51 -4.70
N LYS A 160 22.48 -14.48 -4.04
CA LYS A 160 23.52 -14.64 -3.02
C LYS A 160 22.96 -14.81 -1.62
N THR A 161 21.89 -14.07 -1.32
CA THR A 161 21.31 -14.03 0.03
C THR A 161 20.02 -14.84 0.15
N GLY A 162 19.37 -15.17 -0.97
CA GLY A 162 18.04 -15.77 -1.01
C GLY A 162 16.93 -14.81 -0.57
N GLN A 163 17.26 -13.53 -0.36
CA GLN A 163 16.29 -12.55 0.08
C GLN A 163 15.38 -12.14 -1.07
N ALA A 164 14.06 -12.23 -0.85
CA ALA A 164 13.07 -11.74 -1.79
C ALA A 164 12.86 -10.23 -1.60
N SER A 165 12.70 -9.52 -2.71
CA SER A 165 12.33 -8.10 -2.75
C SER A 165 11.27 -7.89 -3.82
N TYR A 166 10.51 -6.82 -3.67
CA TYR A 166 9.47 -6.37 -4.60
C TYR A 166 9.79 -4.94 -5.04
N ILE A 167 9.16 -4.47 -6.12
CA ILE A 167 9.26 -3.07 -6.52
C ILE A 167 8.83 -2.18 -5.35
N GLU A 168 9.57 -1.11 -5.09
CA GLU A 168 9.22 -0.19 -4.01
C GLU A 168 8.03 0.68 -4.43
N LEU A 169 6.95 0.63 -3.63
CA LEU A 169 5.77 1.45 -3.85
C LEU A 169 5.92 2.77 -3.09
N HIS A 170 5.71 3.87 -3.80
CA HIS A 170 5.70 5.19 -3.17
C HIS A 170 4.45 5.35 -2.30
N ARG A 171 4.64 5.69 -1.03
CA ARG A 171 3.55 5.83 -0.08
C ARG A 171 2.94 7.22 -0.19
N ARG A 172 1.65 7.27 -0.53
CA ARG A 172 0.87 8.49 -0.49
C ARG A 172 -0.17 8.35 0.62
N PRO A 173 -0.15 9.20 1.66
CA PRO A 173 -1.18 9.17 2.68
C PRO A 173 -2.58 9.43 2.10
N GLU A 174 -3.60 8.82 2.68
CA GLU A 174 -4.98 9.08 2.28
C GLU A 174 -5.31 10.58 2.42
N GLY A 175 -5.95 11.15 1.42
CA GLY A 175 -6.25 12.59 1.36
C GLY A 175 -5.06 13.50 1.03
N ALA A 176 -3.87 12.94 0.80
CA ALA A 176 -2.74 13.75 0.34
C ALA A 176 -3.00 14.32 -1.07
N PRO A 177 -2.51 15.55 -1.36
CA PRO A 177 -2.70 16.18 -2.66
C PRO A 177 -2.00 15.39 -3.77
N GLU A 178 -2.44 15.56 -5.03
CA GLU A 178 -1.90 14.83 -6.18
C GLU A 178 -0.40 15.03 -6.39
N ASP A 179 0.12 16.18 -5.99
CA ASP A 179 1.54 16.54 -6.06
C ASP A 179 2.35 16.14 -4.83
N TYR A 180 1.77 15.31 -3.94
CA TYR A 180 2.47 14.78 -2.78
C TYR A 180 3.76 14.06 -3.18
N ILE A 181 4.79 14.29 -2.38
CA ILE A 181 6.11 13.69 -2.55
C ILE A 181 6.45 12.89 -1.29
N ASP A 182 6.80 11.63 -1.46
CA ASP A 182 7.31 10.80 -0.36
C ASP A 182 8.75 11.21 -0.02
N ILE A 183 8.86 12.08 0.98
CA ILE A 183 10.16 12.62 1.42
C ILE A 183 11.04 11.53 2.02
N ASP A 184 10.46 10.52 2.70
CA ASP A 184 11.21 9.42 3.28
C ASP A 184 11.87 8.58 2.18
N TYR A 185 11.14 8.28 1.10
CA TYR A 185 11.69 7.63 -0.08
C TYR A 185 12.84 8.44 -0.71
N LEU A 186 12.60 9.74 -0.96
CA LEU A 186 13.63 10.60 -1.55
C LEU A 186 14.88 10.69 -0.68
N MET A 187 14.69 10.78 0.63
CA MET A 187 15.79 10.84 1.57
C MET A 187 16.60 9.53 1.58
N LYS A 188 15.94 8.38 1.60
CA LYS A 188 16.60 7.07 1.50
C LYS A 188 17.44 6.96 0.22
N LYS A 189 16.90 7.45 -0.89
CA LYS A 189 17.53 7.34 -2.21
C LYS A 189 18.68 8.31 -2.42
N TYR A 190 18.52 9.58 -2.05
CA TYR A 190 19.45 10.65 -2.39
C TYR A 190 20.29 11.16 -1.21
N ASP A 191 19.87 10.89 0.02
CA ASP A 191 20.59 11.25 1.23
C ASP A 191 20.42 10.18 2.32
N PRO A 192 20.97 8.97 2.09
CA PRO A 192 20.81 7.85 3.03
C PRO A 192 21.37 8.16 4.43
N GLU A 193 22.32 9.10 4.52
CA GLU A 193 22.85 9.54 5.81
C GLU A 193 21.82 10.35 6.61
N ALA A 194 21.05 11.23 5.96
CA ALA A 194 19.96 11.96 6.59
C ALA A 194 18.84 10.98 7.03
N SER A 195 18.50 10.01 6.20
CA SER A 195 17.54 8.95 6.54
C SER A 195 17.97 8.14 7.78
N ARG A 196 19.26 7.76 7.86
CA ARG A 196 19.84 7.07 9.01
C ARG A 196 19.73 7.91 10.28
N LYS A 197 20.10 9.21 10.21
CA LYS A 197 20.01 10.15 11.34
C LYS A 197 18.59 10.30 11.86
N ILE A 198 17.58 10.39 10.98
CA ILE A 198 16.18 10.41 11.41
C ILE A 198 15.79 9.12 12.13
N THR A 199 16.18 7.97 11.59
CA THR A 199 15.90 6.68 12.22
C THR A 199 16.51 6.58 13.61
N GLU A 200 17.73 7.06 13.79
CA GLU A 200 18.43 7.10 15.09
C GLU A 200 17.75 8.09 16.06
N ALA A 201 17.39 9.29 15.58
CA ALA A 201 16.70 10.29 16.40
C ALA A 201 15.32 9.78 16.86
N LEU A 202 14.57 9.08 16.00
CA LEU A 202 13.29 8.45 16.36
C LEU A 202 13.46 7.36 17.43
N LYS A 203 14.52 6.53 17.32
CA LYS A 203 14.84 5.53 18.33
C LYS A 203 15.21 6.17 19.68
N ASP A 204 15.97 7.27 19.63
CA ASP A 204 16.35 8.02 20.85
C ASP A 204 15.11 8.60 21.53
N ILE A 205 14.21 9.23 20.80
CA ILE A 205 12.93 9.72 21.33
C ILE A 205 12.10 8.58 21.93
N HIS A 206 12.01 7.44 21.27
CA HIS A 206 11.27 6.27 21.76
C HIS A 206 11.86 5.76 23.10
N ASN A 207 13.16 5.89 23.30
CA ASN A 207 13.86 5.51 24.52
C ASN A 207 13.90 6.62 25.61
N GLY A 208 13.15 7.72 25.41
CA GLY A 208 13.05 8.82 26.38
C GLY A 208 14.14 9.88 26.28
N GLY A 209 14.93 9.85 25.21
CA GLY A 209 15.91 10.89 24.89
C GLY A 209 15.26 12.15 24.30
N SER A 210 16.00 13.26 24.27
CA SER A 210 15.51 14.53 23.74
C SER A 210 15.49 14.61 22.20
N GLY A 211 16.07 13.63 21.53
CA GLY A 211 16.20 13.54 20.08
C GLY A 211 17.04 14.67 19.48
N THR A 212 18.00 14.35 18.64
CA THR A 212 18.57 15.34 17.72
C THR A 212 17.42 15.93 16.90
N SER A 213 17.43 17.23 16.65
CA SER A 213 16.34 17.93 15.98
C SER A 213 16.03 17.31 14.61
N ILE A 214 15.04 16.41 14.56
CA ILE A 214 14.50 15.85 13.30
C ILE A 214 14.17 16.99 12.34
N THR A 215 13.68 18.11 12.88
CA THR A 215 13.36 19.33 12.13
C THR A 215 14.59 19.87 11.38
N GLU A 216 15.76 19.90 12.00
CA GLU A 216 16.99 20.39 11.34
C GLU A 216 17.39 19.48 10.18
N ILE A 217 17.35 18.15 10.40
CA ILE A 217 17.65 17.17 9.33
C ILE A 217 16.68 17.34 8.17
N MET A 218 15.37 17.49 8.44
CA MET A 218 14.34 17.71 7.44
C MET A 218 14.53 19.02 6.69
N MET A 219 14.88 20.10 7.38
CA MET A 219 15.16 21.40 6.75
C MET A 219 16.41 21.36 5.86
N ASP A 220 17.46 20.68 6.29
CA ASP A 220 18.67 20.50 5.48
C ASP A 220 18.41 19.66 4.24
N PHE A 221 17.64 18.59 4.36
CA PHE A 221 17.22 17.80 3.21
C PHE A 221 16.33 18.60 2.26
N SER A 222 15.42 19.40 2.77
CA SER A 222 14.58 20.30 1.95
C SER A 222 15.41 21.30 1.15
N ARG A 223 16.48 21.86 1.73
CA ARG A 223 17.43 22.72 1.00
C ARG A 223 18.16 21.96 -0.10
N LYS A 224 18.59 20.70 0.17
CA LYS A 224 19.22 19.84 -0.84
C LYS A 224 18.26 19.54 -1.98
N MET A 225 16.99 19.24 -1.69
CA MET A 225 15.96 19.04 -2.72
C MET A 225 15.75 20.28 -3.58
N ALA A 226 15.71 21.47 -2.97
CA ALA A 226 15.58 22.74 -3.72
C ALA A 226 16.76 23.00 -4.67
N GLN A 227 17.97 22.54 -4.27
CA GLN A 227 19.18 22.64 -5.12
C GLN A 227 19.24 21.54 -6.20
N ASN A 228 18.42 20.48 -6.10
CA ASN A 228 18.44 19.33 -6.97
C ASN A 228 17.02 19.01 -7.48
N PRO A 229 16.40 19.90 -8.28
CA PRO A 229 15.02 19.72 -8.76
C PRO A 229 14.82 18.46 -9.62
N GLN A 230 15.90 17.90 -10.18
CA GLN A 230 15.89 16.65 -10.90
C GLN A 230 15.44 15.46 -10.03
N TRP A 231 15.68 15.46 -8.71
CA TRP A 231 15.24 14.40 -7.79
C TRP A 231 13.72 14.25 -7.78
N ILE A 232 13.01 15.39 -7.74
CA ILE A 232 11.54 15.39 -7.79
C ILE A 232 11.05 14.91 -9.15
N LYS A 233 11.73 15.32 -10.23
CA LYS A 233 11.37 14.88 -11.59
C LYS A 233 11.56 13.38 -11.76
N GLU A 234 12.67 12.83 -11.28
CA GLU A 234 12.95 11.39 -11.31
C GLU A 234 11.92 10.62 -10.46
N TYR A 235 11.64 11.10 -9.25
CA TYR A 235 10.62 10.52 -8.37
C TYR A 235 9.26 10.41 -9.08
N ARG A 236 8.80 11.49 -9.70
CA ARG A 236 7.52 11.49 -10.43
C ARG A 236 7.52 10.53 -11.61
N ALA A 237 8.61 10.48 -12.37
CA ALA A 237 8.74 9.54 -13.48
C ALA A 237 8.75 8.08 -13.00
N GLU A 238 9.39 7.78 -11.89
CA GLU A 238 9.39 6.45 -11.26
C GLU A 238 8.00 6.06 -10.76
N THR A 239 7.32 6.97 -10.03
CA THR A 239 5.96 6.74 -9.55
C THR A 239 5.00 6.46 -10.70
N GLU A 240 5.06 7.26 -11.77
CA GLU A 240 4.25 7.04 -12.97
C GLU A 240 4.58 5.71 -13.66
N ASN A 241 5.86 5.33 -13.73
CA ASN A 241 6.28 4.07 -14.32
C ASN A 241 5.79 2.87 -13.50
N VAL A 242 5.92 2.91 -12.16
CA VAL A 242 5.41 1.87 -11.27
C VAL A 242 3.89 1.72 -11.44
N ASP A 243 3.16 2.81 -11.45
CA ASP A 243 1.71 2.79 -11.63
C ASP A 243 1.30 2.21 -12.99
N LYS A 244 2.02 2.57 -14.06
CA LYS A 244 1.83 1.97 -15.39
C LYS A 244 2.12 0.46 -15.40
N VAL A 245 3.20 0.03 -14.74
CA VAL A 245 3.53 -1.41 -14.63
C VAL A 245 2.39 -2.15 -13.95
N LEU A 246 1.94 -1.67 -12.78
CA LEU A 246 0.88 -2.33 -12.01
C LEU A 246 -0.47 -2.34 -12.73
N LYS A 247 -0.81 -1.27 -13.48
CA LYS A 247 -2.07 -1.18 -14.22
C LYS A 247 -2.08 -1.99 -15.52
N ASN A 248 -0.94 -2.11 -16.20
CA ASN A 248 -0.87 -2.71 -17.52
C ASN A 248 -0.33 -4.14 -17.53
N THR A 249 0.15 -4.65 -16.40
CA THR A 249 0.57 -6.05 -16.29
C THR A 249 -0.64 -6.95 -16.45
N LYS A 250 -0.65 -7.71 -17.54
CA LYS A 250 -1.64 -8.77 -17.75
C LYS A 250 -1.11 -10.05 -17.14
N ILE A 251 -1.92 -10.63 -16.28
CA ILE A 251 -1.61 -11.91 -15.64
C ILE A 251 -2.43 -12.96 -16.37
N GLU A 252 -1.73 -13.90 -16.99
CA GLU A 252 -2.39 -15.10 -17.52
C GLU A 252 -2.96 -15.90 -16.35
N ASN A 253 -4.20 -16.30 -16.44
CA ASN A 253 -4.87 -17.07 -15.40
C ASN A 253 -5.45 -18.34 -16.00
N ARG A 254 -4.79 -19.47 -15.75
CA ARG A 254 -5.24 -20.80 -16.21
C ARG A 254 -6.57 -21.23 -15.61
N PHE A 255 -6.99 -20.57 -14.51
CA PHE A 255 -8.24 -20.86 -13.78
C PHE A 255 -9.36 -19.85 -14.10
N GLU A 256 -9.19 -19.00 -15.13
CA GLU A 256 -10.15 -17.93 -15.47
C GLU A 256 -11.55 -18.47 -15.81
N GLU A 257 -11.61 -19.66 -16.41
CA GLU A 257 -12.86 -20.29 -16.86
C GLU A 257 -13.59 -21.09 -15.76
N ALA A 258 -13.11 -21.05 -14.51
CA ALA A 258 -13.78 -21.76 -13.41
C ALA A 258 -15.18 -21.20 -13.16
N ASN A 259 -16.16 -22.07 -12.99
CA ASN A 259 -17.55 -21.69 -12.80
C ASN A 259 -17.79 -21.09 -11.40
N THR A 260 -18.05 -19.82 -11.34
CA THR A 260 -18.24 -19.05 -10.09
C THR A 260 -19.69 -18.99 -9.62
N SER A 261 -20.63 -19.70 -10.25
CA SER A 261 -22.08 -19.61 -9.92
C SER A 261 -22.43 -20.06 -8.50
N ASN A 262 -21.65 -20.97 -7.92
CA ASN A 262 -21.74 -21.41 -6.52
C ASN A 262 -20.46 -22.13 -6.11
N MET A 263 -20.22 -22.27 -4.80
CA MET A 263 -18.98 -22.87 -4.24
C MET A 263 -18.74 -24.30 -4.72
N ALA A 264 -19.76 -25.14 -4.78
CA ALA A 264 -19.59 -26.54 -5.19
C ALA A 264 -19.14 -26.66 -6.65
N SER A 265 -19.72 -25.86 -7.54
CA SER A 265 -19.33 -25.81 -8.96
C SER A 265 -17.92 -25.25 -9.10
N PHE A 266 -17.62 -24.20 -8.36
CA PHE A 266 -16.31 -23.54 -8.37
C PHE A 266 -15.20 -24.52 -7.92
N LEU A 267 -15.35 -25.18 -6.78
CA LEU A 267 -14.39 -26.14 -6.28
C LEU A 267 -14.17 -27.31 -7.24
N LYS A 268 -15.27 -27.81 -7.85
CA LYS A 268 -15.19 -28.91 -8.83
C LYS A 268 -14.41 -28.51 -10.07
N ASP A 269 -14.65 -27.31 -10.60
CA ASP A 269 -13.96 -26.85 -11.81
C ASP A 269 -12.50 -26.52 -11.51
N MET A 270 -12.22 -25.88 -10.37
CA MET A 270 -10.86 -25.64 -9.91
C MET A 270 -10.08 -26.94 -9.73
N ASP A 271 -10.66 -27.96 -9.06
CA ASP A 271 -10.01 -29.27 -8.90
C ASP A 271 -9.69 -29.91 -10.26
N ASN A 272 -10.67 -29.92 -11.18
CA ASN A 272 -10.46 -30.43 -12.54
C ASN A 272 -9.29 -29.71 -13.24
N GLN A 273 -9.20 -28.39 -13.14
CA GLN A 273 -8.15 -27.61 -13.78
C GLN A 273 -6.79 -27.85 -13.08
N ILE A 274 -6.76 -27.93 -11.75
CA ILE A 274 -5.56 -28.28 -10.96
C ILE A 274 -5.05 -29.66 -11.38
N GLN A 275 -5.93 -30.68 -11.50
CA GLN A 275 -5.53 -32.02 -11.92
C GLN A 275 -4.94 -32.06 -13.33
N ASN A 276 -5.33 -31.14 -14.20
CA ASN A 276 -4.80 -31.03 -15.57
C ASN A 276 -3.49 -30.21 -15.66
N THR A 277 -3.00 -29.62 -14.57
CA THR A 277 -1.70 -28.92 -14.55
C THR A 277 -0.53 -29.92 -14.55
N SER A 278 0.65 -29.45 -14.95
CA SER A 278 1.89 -30.24 -14.94
C SER A 278 2.64 -30.21 -13.61
N PHE A 279 2.08 -29.62 -12.55
CA PHE A 279 2.73 -29.56 -11.24
C PHE A 279 2.84 -30.96 -10.62
N GLU A 280 3.99 -31.28 -10.06
CA GLU A 280 4.21 -32.54 -9.34
C GLU A 280 3.40 -32.59 -8.03
N ASN A 281 3.42 -31.49 -7.28
CA ASN A 281 2.68 -31.36 -6.03
C ASN A 281 1.43 -30.49 -6.26
N LYS A 282 0.26 -31.11 -6.38
CA LYS A 282 -1.04 -30.43 -6.55
C LYS A 282 -1.77 -30.22 -5.23
N ASP A 283 -1.39 -30.92 -4.21
CA ASP A 283 -2.06 -30.94 -2.91
C ASP A 283 -2.09 -29.57 -2.23
N PHE A 284 -1.07 -28.72 -2.49
CA PHE A 284 -1.04 -27.38 -1.89
C PHE A 284 -2.14 -26.46 -2.47
N LEU A 285 -2.42 -26.55 -3.78
CA LEU A 285 -3.51 -25.80 -4.42
C LEU A 285 -4.87 -26.31 -3.96
N THR A 286 -5.06 -27.63 -3.93
CA THR A 286 -6.31 -28.24 -3.44
C THR A 286 -6.60 -27.82 -2.01
N ARG A 287 -5.61 -27.91 -1.10
CA ARG A 287 -5.77 -27.45 0.29
C ARG A 287 -6.02 -25.93 0.40
N ASN A 288 -5.39 -25.14 -0.44
CA ASN A 288 -5.64 -23.69 -0.50
C ASN A 288 -7.11 -23.42 -0.86
N MET A 289 -7.64 -24.12 -1.86
CA MET A 289 -9.04 -24.00 -2.28
C MET A 289 -10.02 -24.45 -1.21
N GLU A 290 -9.74 -25.58 -0.55
CA GLU A 290 -10.56 -26.09 0.56
C GLU A 290 -10.60 -25.08 1.72
N TYR A 291 -9.46 -24.47 2.05
CA TYR A 291 -9.39 -23.48 3.12
C TYR A 291 -10.16 -22.19 2.76
N PHE A 292 -10.07 -21.73 1.52
CA PHE A 292 -10.86 -20.63 1.01
C PHE A 292 -12.36 -20.90 1.14
N ALA A 293 -12.82 -22.08 0.75
CA ALA A 293 -14.21 -22.48 0.89
C ALA A 293 -14.65 -22.51 2.36
N LEU A 294 -13.82 -23.06 3.24
CA LEU A 294 -14.09 -23.10 4.68
C LEU A 294 -14.25 -21.72 5.30
N ILE A 295 -13.48 -20.72 4.85
CA ILE A 295 -13.62 -19.32 5.30
C ILE A 295 -15.01 -18.79 4.93
N LEU A 296 -15.42 -18.94 3.66
CA LEU A 296 -16.68 -18.38 3.17
C LEU A 296 -17.93 -19.16 3.62
N GLU A 297 -17.79 -20.44 3.99
CA GLU A 297 -18.88 -21.26 4.48
C GLU A 297 -19.08 -21.21 6.00
N LYS A 298 -18.18 -20.53 6.74
CA LYS A 298 -18.36 -20.28 8.17
C LYS A 298 -19.62 -19.42 8.38
N LYS A 299 -20.73 -20.05 8.67
CA LYS A 299 -21.91 -19.36 9.22
C LYS A 299 -21.59 -19.05 10.67
N ILE A 300 -21.34 -17.77 10.96
CA ILE A 300 -21.26 -17.24 12.35
C ILE A 300 -22.65 -17.26 12.96
#